data_74d8c80497436de4522fd6792ea99398
#
_entry.id   74d8c80497436de4522fd6792ea99398
#
_cell.length_a   1.000
_cell.length_b   1.000
_cell.length_c   1.000
_cell.angle_alpha   90.00
_cell.angle_beta   90.00
_cell.angle_gamma   90.00
#
_symmetry.space_group_name_H-M   'P 1'
#
loop_
_entity.id
_entity.type
_entity.pdbx_description
1 polymer ?
#
loop_
_entity_poly.entity_id
_entity_poly.type
_entity_poly.pdbx_seq_one_letter_code
_entity_poly.pdbx_strand_id
1 'polypeptide(L)'
;WQAKIESLLGAHVLKVSTIDSTTAESLEQPVTVAQTLVELLRQKGQTITMAESCTGGLIASNVTRIPGSSAVFEAGYVTYSNRIKTELLQVKKETLECHGAVSEAVVLEMAQGALDASGSDWSVSVSGIAGPGGGSDDKPVGTVWICWGNTTRLNTQCLVYPTNRLNFQRFIANVGLDLIRRELLEIKEVPSYFSRTGK
;
A
#
# COMPACT_ATOMS: atom_id res chain seq x y z
N TRP A 1 -14.15 15.44 23.57
CA TRP A 1 -14.84 14.96 22.38
C TRP A 1 -13.89 14.20 21.44
N GLN A 2 -12.75 14.76 21.09
CA GLN A 2 -11.75 14.14 20.22
C GLN A 2 -11.34 12.74 20.72
N ALA A 3 -10.87 12.63 21.96
CA ALA A 3 -10.47 11.35 22.55
C ALA A 3 -11.62 10.32 22.58
N LYS A 4 -12.88 10.77 22.73
CA LYS A 4 -14.05 9.88 22.70
C LYS A 4 -14.36 9.39 21.28
N ILE A 5 -14.20 10.24 20.27
CA ILE A 5 -14.36 9.86 18.85
C ILE A 5 -13.27 8.88 18.46
N GLU A 6 -12.02 9.16 18.81
CA GLU A 6 -10.88 8.28 18.54
C GLU A 6 -11.04 6.90 19.22
N SER A 7 -11.54 6.89 20.47
CA SER A 7 -11.86 5.65 21.19
C SER A 7 -13.00 4.84 20.56
N LEU A 8 -14.01 5.51 19.97
CA LEU A 8 -15.16 4.83 19.35
C LEU A 8 -14.88 4.33 17.95
N LEU A 9 -14.08 5.05 17.17
CA LEU A 9 -13.83 4.76 15.77
C LEU A 9 -12.48 4.06 15.53
N GLY A 10 -11.57 4.12 16.52
CA GLY A 10 -10.29 3.41 16.49
C GLY A 10 -9.52 3.60 15.19
N ALA A 11 -9.19 2.49 14.55
CA ALA A 11 -8.40 2.44 13.32
C ALA A 11 -9.03 3.16 12.10
N HIS A 12 -10.30 3.54 12.17
CA HIS A 12 -10.99 4.26 11.09
C HIS A 12 -10.78 5.77 11.14
N VAL A 13 -10.26 6.29 12.26
CA VAL A 13 -9.98 7.72 12.40
C VAL A 13 -8.60 8.04 11.86
N LEU A 14 -8.55 8.84 10.80
CA LEU A 14 -7.29 9.35 10.25
C LEU A 14 -6.85 10.64 10.96
N LYS A 15 -7.79 11.54 11.22
CA LYS A 15 -7.59 12.79 11.96
C LYS A 15 -8.95 13.30 12.45
N VAL A 16 -8.99 13.88 13.64
CA VAL A 16 -10.12 14.64 14.13
C VAL A 16 -9.73 16.12 14.12
N SER A 17 -10.47 16.94 13.38
CA SER A 17 -10.30 18.40 13.33
C SER A 17 -11.47 19.08 14.00
N THR A 18 -11.21 20.09 14.83
CA THR A 18 -12.24 20.99 15.34
C THR A 18 -12.46 22.10 14.32
N ILE A 19 -13.70 22.28 13.87
CA ILE A 19 -14.09 23.40 13.04
C ILE A 19 -14.39 24.56 14.00
N ASP A 20 -13.56 25.59 13.96
CA ASP A 20 -13.86 26.83 14.67
C ASP A 20 -14.87 27.63 13.85
N SER A 21 -16.03 27.93 14.46
CA SER A 21 -17.18 28.55 13.77
C SER A 21 -16.93 29.95 13.24
N THR A 22 -15.75 30.52 13.48
CA THR A 22 -15.40 31.88 13.04
C THR A 22 -14.69 31.96 11.69
N THR A 23 -14.29 30.84 11.08
CA THR A 23 -13.64 30.83 9.75
C THR A 23 -14.23 29.74 8.87
N ALA A 24 -15.42 30.01 8.34
CA ALA A 24 -16.10 29.13 7.37
C ALA A 24 -15.37 29.01 6.00
N GLU A 25 -14.16 29.57 5.84
CA GLU A 25 -13.44 29.63 4.57
C GLU A 25 -12.36 28.56 4.34
N SER A 26 -12.08 27.72 5.34
CA SER A 26 -11.20 26.56 5.11
C SER A 26 -11.89 25.27 5.54
N LEU A 27 -12.76 24.75 4.70
CA LEU A 27 -13.02 23.32 4.69
C LEU A 27 -11.70 22.64 4.36
N GLU A 28 -10.89 22.36 5.40
CA GLU A 28 -9.68 21.56 5.23
C GLU A 28 -10.06 20.31 4.44
N GLN A 29 -9.37 20.08 3.35
CA GLN A 29 -9.58 18.87 2.56
C GLN A 29 -9.49 17.65 3.49
N PRO A 30 -10.36 16.65 3.32
CA PRO A 30 -10.33 15.47 4.18
C PRO A 30 -8.94 14.85 4.17
N VAL A 31 -8.40 14.58 5.36
CA VAL A 31 -7.05 14.02 5.52
C VAL A 31 -7.00 12.64 4.85
N THR A 32 -6.06 12.46 3.94
CA THR A 32 -5.87 11.20 3.24
C THR A 32 -5.01 10.23 4.05
N VAL A 33 -5.13 8.91 3.75
CA VAL A 33 -4.24 7.88 4.30
C VAL A 33 -2.78 8.22 4.04
N ALA A 34 -2.44 8.68 2.83
CA ALA A 34 -1.09 9.08 2.45
C ALA A 34 -0.55 10.22 3.34
N GLN A 35 -1.39 11.24 3.61
CA GLN A 35 -1.01 12.36 4.45
C GLN A 35 -0.71 11.92 5.89
N THR A 36 -1.58 11.09 6.47
CA THR A 36 -1.36 10.53 7.82
C THR A 36 -0.09 9.67 7.84
N LEU A 37 0.13 8.85 6.82
CA LEU A 37 1.32 8.00 6.74
C LEU A 37 2.61 8.82 6.67
N VAL A 38 2.67 9.82 5.80
CA VAL A 38 3.85 10.70 5.66
C VAL A 38 4.17 11.39 6.99
N GLU A 39 3.16 11.88 7.69
CA GLU A 39 3.34 12.51 8.99
C GLU A 39 3.87 11.54 10.06
N LEU A 40 3.32 10.32 10.13
CA LEU A 40 3.79 9.28 11.07
C LEU A 40 5.23 8.89 10.78
N LEU A 41 5.61 8.69 9.52
CA LEU A 41 6.97 8.35 9.14
C LEU A 41 7.95 9.48 9.51
N ARG A 42 7.56 10.75 9.25
CA ARG A 42 8.38 11.92 9.64
C ARG A 42 8.60 11.99 11.15
N GLN A 43 7.55 11.78 11.95
CA GLN A 43 7.63 11.79 13.41
C GLN A 43 8.56 10.70 13.95
N LYS A 44 8.59 9.55 13.28
CA LYS A 44 9.45 8.41 13.65
C LYS A 44 10.85 8.46 13.03
N GLY A 45 11.13 9.40 12.12
CA GLY A 45 12.39 9.47 11.37
C GLY A 45 12.62 8.24 10.49
N GLN A 46 11.53 7.67 9.94
CA GLN A 46 11.54 6.44 9.13
C GLN A 46 11.19 6.73 7.67
N THR A 47 11.66 5.85 6.80
CA THR A 47 11.50 5.95 5.36
C THR A 47 10.70 4.80 4.78
N ILE A 48 10.13 5.00 3.59
CA ILE A 48 9.31 4.01 2.88
C ILE A 48 9.68 3.91 1.41
N THR A 49 9.60 2.71 0.88
CA THR A 49 9.73 2.39 -0.55
C THR A 49 8.52 1.62 -1.07
N MET A 50 8.29 1.62 -2.38
CA MET A 50 7.19 0.89 -3.03
C MET A 50 7.68 0.08 -4.22
N ALA A 51 7.13 -1.14 -4.36
CA ALA A 51 7.31 -1.98 -5.54
C ALA A 51 5.94 -2.26 -6.19
N GLU A 52 5.65 -1.58 -7.28
CA GLU A 52 4.33 -1.57 -7.89
C GLU A 52 4.28 -2.32 -9.22
N SER A 53 3.24 -3.11 -9.42
CA SER A 53 2.89 -3.71 -10.71
C SER A 53 1.52 -3.22 -11.16
N CYS A 54 0.45 -3.81 -10.67
CA CYS A 54 -0.92 -3.51 -11.12
C CYS A 54 -1.41 -2.08 -10.81
N THR A 55 -0.83 -1.39 -9.86
CA THR A 55 -1.15 0.00 -9.48
C THR A 55 -0.43 1.04 -10.34
N GLY A 56 0.65 0.64 -11.03
CA GLY A 56 1.30 1.47 -12.05
C GLY A 56 1.95 2.75 -11.54
N GLY A 57 2.41 2.81 -10.30
CA GLY A 57 3.02 3.98 -9.68
C GLY A 57 2.06 4.82 -8.83
N LEU A 58 0.80 4.36 -8.65
CA LEU A 58 -0.21 5.15 -7.95
C LEU A 58 0.05 5.24 -6.43
N ILE A 59 0.66 4.22 -5.82
CA ILE A 59 1.05 4.24 -4.40
C ILE A 59 2.09 5.34 -4.19
N ALA A 60 3.17 5.32 -4.97
CA ALA A 60 4.22 6.32 -4.95
C ALA A 60 3.67 7.73 -5.26
N SER A 61 2.81 7.85 -6.28
CA SER A 61 2.15 9.11 -6.63
C SER A 61 1.32 9.68 -5.48
N ASN A 62 0.58 8.85 -4.73
CA ASN A 62 -0.20 9.30 -3.59
C ASN A 62 0.69 9.87 -2.47
N VAL A 63 1.84 9.27 -2.22
CA VAL A 63 2.81 9.75 -1.23
C VAL A 63 3.48 11.05 -1.70
N THR A 64 3.96 11.09 -2.95
CA THR A 64 4.70 12.25 -3.47
C THR A 64 3.85 13.50 -3.66
N ARG A 65 2.51 13.39 -3.70
CA ARG A 65 1.59 14.54 -3.67
C ARG A 65 1.58 15.27 -2.32
N ILE A 66 2.09 14.66 -1.26
CA ILE A 66 2.10 15.27 0.07
C ILE A 66 3.34 16.15 0.21
N PRO A 67 3.20 17.44 0.50
CA PRO A 67 4.35 18.32 0.72
C PRO A 67 5.27 17.78 1.82
N GLY A 68 6.58 17.75 1.57
CA GLY A 68 7.57 17.23 2.50
C GLY A 68 7.73 15.71 2.49
N SER A 69 7.08 15.00 1.56
CA SER A 69 7.25 13.54 1.38
C SER A 69 8.69 13.12 1.07
N SER A 70 9.51 14.01 0.52
CA SER A 70 10.94 13.73 0.25
C SER A 70 11.77 13.40 1.49
N ALA A 71 11.27 13.72 2.68
CA ALA A 71 11.91 13.34 3.93
C ALA A 71 11.67 11.88 4.34
N VAL A 72 10.72 11.20 3.71
CA VAL A 72 10.30 9.84 4.09
C VAL A 72 10.21 8.87 2.91
N PHE A 73 10.22 9.36 1.67
CA PHE A 73 10.08 8.53 0.48
C PHE A 73 11.38 8.47 -0.30
N GLU A 74 12.01 7.28 -0.33
CA GLU A 74 13.29 7.07 -0.98
C GLU A 74 13.14 6.72 -2.46
N ALA A 75 12.33 5.69 -2.77
CA ALA A 75 12.18 5.19 -4.11
C ALA A 75 10.81 4.52 -4.35
N GLY A 76 10.35 4.57 -5.59
CA GLY A 76 9.20 3.81 -6.07
C GLY A 76 9.57 3.05 -7.33
N TYR A 77 9.44 1.72 -7.30
CA TYR A 77 9.79 0.82 -8.39
C TYR A 77 8.53 0.38 -9.12
N VAL A 78 8.29 0.87 -10.32
CA VAL A 78 7.18 0.38 -11.16
C VAL A 78 7.71 -0.77 -12.02
N THR A 79 7.65 -1.99 -11.47
CA THR A 79 8.16 -3.20 -12.09
C THR A 79 7.05 -3.96 -12.81
N TYR A 80 6.60 -3.43 -13.96
CA TYR A 80 5.40 -3.90 -14.64
C TYR A 80 5.60 -5.24 -15.36
N SER A 81 6.77 -5.48 -15.96
CA SER A 81 7.12 -6.74 -16.61
C SER A 81 7.89 -7.68 -15.67
N ASN A 82 7.83 -9.00 -15.94
CA ASN A 82 8.58 -9.99 -15.18
C ASN A 82 10.10 -9.76 -15.27
N ARG A 83 10.59 -9.40 -16.48
CA ARG A 83 12.00 -9.06 -16.68
C ARG A 83 12.45 -7.95 -15.72
N ILE A 84 11.68 -6.87 -15.61
CA ILE A 84 12.02 -5.72 -14.76
C ILE A 84 11.90 -6.07 -13.26
N LYS A 85 10.97 -6.95 -12.87
CA LYS A 85 10.94 -7.49 -11.50
C LYS A 85 12.26 -8.17 -11.14
N THR A 86 12.78 -8.99 -12.06
CA THR A 86 14.07 -9.68 -11.87
C THR A 86 15.25 -8.70 -11.89
N GLU A 87 15.31 -7.80 -12.87
CA GLU A 87 16.47 -6.92 -13.05
C GLU A 87 16.60 -5.85 -11.95
N LEU A 88 15.50 -5.28 -11.49
CA LEU A 88 15.52 -4.18 -10.51
C LEU A 88 15.35 -4.65 -9.06
N LEU A 89 14.51 -5.67 -8.83
CA LEU A 89 14.16 -6.10 -7.48
C LEU A 89 14.64 -7.52 -7.16
N GLN A 90 15.45 -8.10 -8.03
CA GLN A 90 16.04 -9.44 -7.85
C GLN A 90 15.00 -10.56 -7.64
N VAL A 91 13.75 -10.37 -8.12
CA VAL A 91 12.75 -11.43 -8.12
C VAL A 91 13.27 -12.60 -8.95
N LYS A 92 13.30 -13.79 -8.37
CA LYS A 92 13.89 -14.97 -9.01
C LYS A 92 13.03 -15.41 -10.20
N LYS A 93 13.70 -15.81 -11.29
CA LYS A 93 12.99 -16.32 -12.48
C LYS A 93 12.19 -17.59 -12.14
N GLU A 94 12.77 -18.47 -11.35
CA GLU A 94 12.15 -19.71 -10.88
C GLU A 94 10.86 -19.42 -10.09
N THR A 95 10.85 -18.38 -9.25
CA THR A 95 9.66 -17.95 -8.50
C THR A 95 8.56 -17.49 -9.46
N LEU A 96 8.92 -16.70 -10.46
CA LEU A 96 7.97 -16.24 -11.50
C LEU A 96 7.43 -17.37 -12.34
N GLU A 97 8.26 -18.37 -12.69
CA GLU A 97 7.87 -19.54 -13.49
C GLU A 97 6.97 -20.50 -12.70
N CYS A 98 7.30 -20.77 -11.43
CA CYS A 98 6.55 -21.69 -10.59
C CYS A 98 5.22 -21.13 -10.09
N HIS A 99 5.17 -19.83 -9.72
CA HIS A 99 4.02 -19.23 -9.02
C HIS A 99 3.26 -18.20 -9.86
N GLY A 100 3.88 -17.74 -10.96
CA GLY A 100 3.38 -16.63 -11.75
C GLY A 100 3.56 -15.28 -11.05
N ALA A 101 3.44 -14.19 -11.82
CA ALA A 101 3.67 -12.84 -11.31
C ALA A 101 2.71 -12.40 -10.20
N VAL A 102 1.48 -12.93 -10.20
CA VAL A 102 0.44 -12.64 -9.19
C VAL A 102 0.45 -13.76 -8.15
N SER A 103 1.35 -13.66 -7.19
CA SER A 103 1.54 -14.67 -6.13
C SER A 103 2.17 -14.07 -4.89
N GLU A 104 1.98 -14.75 -3.77
CA GLU A 104 2.60 -14.40 -2.49
C GLU A 104 4.13 -14.32 -2.60
N ALA A 105 4.75 -15.36 -3.15
CA ALA A 105 6.19 -15.44 -3.28
C ALA A 105 6.78 -14.26 -4.06
N VAL A 106 6.13 -13.85 -5.15
CA VAL A 106 6.59 -12.73 -5.97
C VAL A 106 6.47 -11.39 -5.23
N VAL A 107 5.38 -11.13 -4.51
CA VAL A 107 5.27 -9.85 -3.77
C VAL A 107 6.21 -9.79 -2.57
N LEU A 108 6.52 -10.92 -1.93
CA LEU A 108 7.56 -11.00 -0.90
C LEU A 108 8.93 -10.63 -1.46
N GLU A 109 9.33 -11.25 -2.57
CA GLU A 109 10.61 -10.94 -3.22
C GLU A 109 10.66 -9.50 -3.75
N MET A 110 9.55 -8.96 -4.26
CA MET A 110 9.45 -7.56 -4.67
C MET A 110 9.64 -6.60 -3.49
N ALA A 111 9.00 -6.87 -2.35
CA ALA A 111 9.11 -6.03 -1.15
C ALA A 111 10.53 -6.07 -0.59
N GLN A 112 11.13 -7.25 -0.47
CA GLN A 112 12.50 -7.42 -0.02
C GLN A 112 13.49 -6.72 -0.95
N GLY A 113 13.37 -6.94 -2.27
CA GLY A 113 14.24 -6.30 -3.25
C GLY A 113 14.13 -4.77 -3.23
N ALA A 114 12.94 -4.22 -2.95
CA ALA A 114 12.77 -2.78 -2.81
C ALA A 114 13.44 -2.24 -1.53
N LEU A 115 13.35 -2.96 -0.41
CA LEU A 115 14.08 -2.63 0.83
C LEU A 115 15.59 -2.63 0.59
N ASP A 116 16.11 -3.70 -0.01
CA ASP A 116 17.53 -3.86 -0.25
C ASP A 116 18.10 -2.79 -1.20
N ALA A 117 17.33 -2.42 -2.23
CA ALA A 117 17.75 -1.44 -3.21
C ALA A 117 17.65 0.02 -2.72
N SER A 118 16.71 0.32 -1.82
CA SER A 118 16.50 1.70 -1.34
C SER A 118 17.11 1.98 0.02
N GLY A 119 17.35 0.94 0.84
CA GLY A 119 17.76 1.11 2.24
C GLY A 119 16.63 1.65 3.13
N SER A 120 15.38 1.63 2.67
CA SER A 120 14.23 2.14 3.43
C SER A 120 13.88 1.24 4.61
N ASP A 121 13.22 1.82 5.63
CA ASP A 121 12.73 1.07 6.80
C ASP A 121 11.50 0.23 6.47
N TRP A 122 10.61 0.73 5.60
CA TRP A 122 9.34 0.11 5.26
C TRP A 122 9.18 -0.11 3.76
N SER A 123 8.48 -1.17 3.39
CA SER A 123 8.13 -1.46 2.00
C SER A 123 6.68 -1.88 1.85
N VAL A 124 6.10 -1.48 0.71
CA VAL A 124 4.83 -2.02 0.19
C VAL A 124 5.08 -2.55 -1.20
N SER A 125 4.66 -3.78 -1.47
CA SER A 125 4.65 -4.32 -2.83
C SER A 125 3.28 -4.84 -3.22
N VAL A 126 2.93 -4.72 -4.51
CA VAL A 126 1.65 -5.18 -5.04
C VAL A 126 1.82 -5.80 -6.42
N SER A 127 1.18 -6.96 -6.63
CA SER A 127 1.05 -7.59 -7.94
C SER A 127 -0.35 -8.17 -8.11
N GLY A 128 -1.05 -7.88 -9.20
CA GLY A 128 -2.45 -8.25 -9.35
C GLY A 128 -2.99 -8.10 -10.76
N ILE A 129 -4.24 -8.50 -10.93
CA ILE A 129 -5.00 -8.52 -12.19
C ILE A 129 -6.07 -7.43 -12.14
N ALA A 130 -5.72 -6.23 -12.59
CA ALA A 130 -6.62 -5.08 -12.54
C ALA A 130 -7.73 -5.12 -13.61
N GLY A 131 -7.65 -6.06 -14.56
CA GLY A 131 -8.64 -6.18 -15.64
C GLY A 131 -8.50 -5.14 -16.77
N PRO A 132 -9.42 -5.17 -17.77
CA PRO A 132 -10.59 -6.07 -17.84
C PRO A 132 -10.26 -7.52 -18.21
N GLY A 133 -9.10 -7.81 -18.77
CA GLY A 133 -8.62 -9.15 -19.11
C GLY A 133 -7.54 -9.67 -18.17
N GLY A 134 -7.01 -10.88 -18.47
CA GLY A 134 -5.87 -11.47 -17.75
C GLY A 134 -6.24 -12.31 -16.52
N GLY A 135 -7.51 -12.47 -16.22
CA GLY A 135 -7.98 -13.40 -15.19
C GLY A 135 -8.07 -14.85 -15.68
N SER A 136 -8.06 -15.77 -14.72
CA SER A 136 -8.35 -17.19 -14.88
C SER A 136 -9.34 -17.63 -13.79
N ASP A 137 -9.79 -18.89 -13.83
CA ASP A 137 -10.68 -19.43 -12.79
C ASP A 137 -10.03 -19.41 -11.41
N ASP A 138 -8.74 -19.69 -11.33
CA ASP A 138 -7.97 -19.68 -10.07
C ASP A 138 -7.59 -18.26 -9.60
N LYS A 139 -7.42 -17.34 -10.55
CA LYS A 139 -7.04 -15.94 -10.27
C LYS A 139 -7.93 -15.00 -11.09
N PRO A 140 -9.18 -14.76 -10.68
CA PRO A 140 -10.10 -13.91 -11.42
C PRO A 140 -9.61 -12.45 -11.47
N VAL A 141 -10.19 -11.66 -12.39
CA VAL A 141 -9.99 -10.21 -12.42
C VAL A 141 -10.36 -9.60 -11.06
N GLY A 142 -9.51 -8.75 -10.54
CA GLY A 142 -9.60 -8.20 -9.19
C GLY A 142 -8.69 -8.90 -8.17
N THR A 143 -8.05 -10.03 -8.52
CA THR A 143 -7.07 -10.70 -7.65
C THR A 143 -5.82 -9.85 -7.51
N VAL A 144 -5.36 -9.66 -6.27
CA VAL A 144 -4.11 -8.97 -5.95
C VAL A 144 -3.45 -9.58 -4.73
N TRP A 145 -2.16 -9.79 -4.81
CA TRP A 145 -1.31 -10.02 -3.67
C TRP A 145 -0.65 -8.71 -3.25
N ILE A 146 -0.64 -8.48 -1.95
CA ILE A 146 -0.03 -7.32 -1.30
C ILE A 146 0.96 -7.84 -0.27
N CYS A 147 2.16 -7.27 -0.25
CA CYS A 147 3.12 -7.47 0.83
C CYS A 147 3.43 -6.12 1.46
N TRP A 148 3.57 -6.08 2.77
CA TRP A 148 3.94 -4.89 3.52
C TRP A 148 4.74 -5.25 4.76
N GLY A 149 5.60 -4.35 5.19
CA GLY A 149 6.39 -4.55 6.40
C GLY A 149 7.71 -3.82 6.37
N ASN A 150 8.64 -4.31 7.19
CA ASN A 150 9.96 -3.76 7.37
C ASN A 150 11.04 -4.85 7.19
N THR A 151 12.31 -4.49 7.41
CA THR A 151 13.45 -5.42 7.25
C THR A 151 13.41 -6.62 8.18
N THR A 152 12.62 -6.60 9.25
CA THR A 152 12.53 -7.72 10.20
C THR A 152 11.32 -8.60 9.96
N ARG A 153 10.24 -8.04 9.39
CA ARG A 153 9.00 -8.76 9.16
C ARG A 153 8.26 -8.22 7.95
N LEU A 154 7.95 -9.10 7.02
CA LEU A 154 7.05 -8.88 5.89
C LEU A 154 5.78 -9.70 6.08
N ASN A 155 4.63 -9.07 5.88
CA ASN A 155 3.31 -9.69 5.93
C ASN A 155 2.73 -9.73 4.52
N THR A 156 1.87 -10.69 4.23
CA THR A 156 1.21 -10.83 2.92
C THR A 156 -0.28 -11.03 3.06
N GLN A 157 -1.02 -10.60 2.07
CA GLN A 157 -2.46 -10.86 1.94
C GLN A 157 -2.88 -10.92 0.48
N CYS A 158 -3.71 -11.91 0.17
CA CYS A 158 -4.45 -11.95 -1.10
C CYS A 158 -5.82 -11.31 -0.93
N LEU A 159 -6.18 -10.43 -1.85
CA LEU A 159 -7.53 -9.85 -1.93
C LEU A 159 -8.13 -10.11 -3.30
N VAL A 160 -9.46 -10.17 -3.36
CA VAL A 160 -10.20 -10.15 -4.62
C VAL A 160 -11.17 -8.97 -4.60
N TYR A 161 -10.91 -7.97 -5.44
CA TYR A 161 -11.71 -6.76 -5.55
C TYR A 161 -12.19 -6.55 -6.99
N PRO A 162 -13.28 -7.24 -7.38
CA PRO A 162 -13.81 -7.19 -8.74
C PRO A 162 -14.49 -5.85 -9.02
N THR A 163 -13.78 -4.97 -9.69
CA THR A 163 -14.26 -3.63 -10.09
C THR A 163 -13.55 -3.20 -11.37
N ASN A 164 -13.88 -2.01 -11.89
CA ASN A 164 -13.14 -1.46 -13.01
C ASN A 164 -11.68 -1.14 -12.62
N ARG A 165 -10.79 -1.16 -13.61
CA ARG A 165 -9.35 -0.98 -13.45
C ARG A 165 -8.96 0.24 -12.63
N LEU A 166 -9.58 1.39 -12.86
CA LEU A 166 -9.24 2.63 -12.15
C LEU A 166 -9.61 2.57 -10.67
N ASN A 167 -10.79 2.05 -10.36
CA ASN A 167 -11.22 1.88 -8.97
C ASN A 167 -10.40 0.82 -8.24
N PHE A 168 -10.04 -0.28 -8.93
CA PHE A 168 -9.13 -1.28 -8.42
C PHE A 168 -7.79 -0.65 -8.02
N GLN A 169 -7.15 0.08 -8.94
CA GLN A 169 -5.85 0.71 -8.68
C GLN A 169 -5.90 1.69 -7.50
N ARG A 170 -6.94 2.54 -7.45
CA ARG A 170 -7.14 3.50 -6.36
C ARG A 170 -7.34 2.81 -5.01
N PHE A 171 -8.17 1.77 -4.99
CA PHE A 171 -8.44 1.02 -3.78
C PHE A 171 -7.18 0.32 -3.27
N ILE A 172 -6.48 -0.43 -4.12
CA ILE A 172 -5.26 -1.16 -3.74
C ILE A 172 -4.14 -0.22 -3.31
N ALA A 173 -3.99 0.93 -3.97
CA ALA A 173 -3.02 1.92 -3.56
C ALA A 173 -3.29 2.44 -2.13
N ASN A 174 -4.54 2.73 -1.79
CA ASN A 174 -4.89 3.15 -0.44
C ASN A 174 -4.75 2.02 0.59
N VAL A 175 -5.10 0.78 0.24
CA VAL A 175 -4.90 -0.40 1.11
C VAL A 175 -3.41 -0.55 1.45
N GLY A 176 -2.51 -0.49 0.47
CA GLY A 176 -1.07 -0.60 0.72
C GLY A 176 -0.56 0.45 1.71
N LEU A 177 -0.98 1.70 1.57
CA LEU A 177 -0.61 2.78 2.49
C LEU A 177 -1.24 2.62 3.88
N ASP A 178 -2.51 2.16 3.95
CA ASP A 178 -3.18 1.92 5.23
C ASP A 178 -2.54 0.77 6.02
N LEU A 179 -2.06 -0.26 5.36
CA LEU A 179 -1.39 -1.38 6.01
C LEU A 179 -0.11 -0.92 6.74
N ILE A 180 0.73 -0.09 6.12
CA ILE A 180 1.92 0.49 6.81
C ILE A 180 1.50 1.45 7.92
N ARG A 181 0.49 2.31 7.69
CA ARG A 181 -0.04 3.19 8.74
C ARG A 181 -0.48 2.39 9.98
N ARG A 182 -1.14 1.26 9.76
CA ARG A 182 -1.61 0.37 10.85
C ARG A 182 -0.45 -0.25 11.62
N GLU A 183 0.61 -0.68 10.94
CA GLU A 183 1.83 -1.18 11.60
C GLU A 183 2.49 -0.09 12.45
N LEU A 184 2.64 1.12 11.90
CA LEU A 184 3.23 2.27 12.62
C LEU A 184 2.44 2.69 13.86
N LEU A 185 1.13 2.47 13.86
CA LEU A 185 0.20 2.77 14.97
C LEU A 185 -0.07 1.54 15.86
N GLU A 186 0.55 0.39 15.57
CA GLU A 186 0.37 -0.87 16.30
C GLU A 186 -1.10 -1.33 16.39
N ILE A 187 -1.88 -1.06 15.33
CA ILE A 187 -3.30 -1.41 15.25
C ILE A 187 -3.44 -2.91 14.99
N LYS A 188 -4.01 -3.64 15.94
CA LYS A 188 -4.16 -5.11 15.88
C LYS A 188 -5.47 -5.58 15.24
N GLU A 189 -6.47 -4.71 15.14
CA GLU A 189 -7.74 -5.07 14.54
C GLU A 189 -7.54 -5.43 13.06
N VAL A 190 -8.14 -6.54 12.65
CA VAL A 190 -8.10 -7.00 11.26
C VAL A 190 -8.83 -5.98 10.38
N PRO A 191 -8.20 -5.47 9.30
CA PRO A 191 -8.86 -4.52 8.43
C PRO A 191 -10.12 -5.11 7.79
N SER A 192 -11.22 -4.35 7.76
CA SER A 192 -12.49 -4.80 7.19
C SER A 192 -12.39 -5.19 5.70
N TYR A 193 -11.44 -4.64 4.97
CA TYR A 193 -11.19 -4.99 3.57
C TYR A 193 -10.56 -6.38 3.40
N PHE A 194 -10.04 -7.02 4.46
CA PHE A 194 -9.56 -8.40 4.40
C PHE A 194 -10.69 -9.43 4.30
N SER A 195 -11.93 -9.07 4.67
CA SER A 195 -13.10 -9.93 4.44
C SER A 195 -13.46 -10.09 2.95
N ARG A 196 -12.83 -9.32 2.07
CA ARG A 196 -12.97 -9.39 0.60
C ARG A 196 -12.00 -10.41 -0.03
N THR A 197 -11.67 -11.48 0.70
CA THR A 197 -10.98 -12.64 0.12
C THR A 197 -12.00 -13.41 -0.70
N GLY A 198 -11.77 -13.56 -2.00
CA GLY A 198 -12.59 -14.42 -2.84
C GLY A 198 -12.52 -15.85 -2.29
N LYS A 199 -13.65 -16.37 -1.87
CA LYS A 199 -13.94 -17.80 -1.81
C LYS A 199 -14.70 -18.17 -3.04
#